data_bcbf31370d960a2654559462779653c6
#
_entry.id   bcbf31370d960a2654559462779653c6
#
_cell.length_a   1.000
_cell.length_b   1.000
_cell.length_c   1.000
_cell.angle_alpha   90.00
_cell.angle_beta   90.00
_cell.angle_gamma   90.00
#
_symmetry.space_group_name_H-M   'P 1'
#
loop_
_entity.id
_entity.type
_entity.pdbx_description
1 polymer ?
#
loop_
_entity_poly.entity_id
_entity_poly.type
_entity_poly.pdbx_seq_one_letter_code
_entity_poly.pdbx_strand_id
1 'polypeptide(L)'
;MTLVYGSVYLSPKRDRGETMSYLQFAKGISRLGTESAFVVLSRAQKLAAEGHDIINLGIGQPDFRTPEHIVQAGIQALKDGHHGYTPANGLPQLREAVAQDLHRRHGATVSPDNVIVVPGGKPTMFFAVLMFGEPGVEIMYPNPGFPIYESVIQYSGATPVPIALREENGFAFDAATVLSQITDRTRLIIINSPANPTGGVTPKAEIDKLVAGLAAHPQVALLSDEIYSQMLYDGRAHVSLLSYPEIRDRLIVLDGWSKTYAMTGWRMGYAVWPDSMVDPVTRLCINDHSCVNAAAQFAGLAALTGPKDAVDEMVRQFDSRRRVIIEALNDLPGVRCADAAGAFYAFPNISDTGLSAKEAQDLFLDQAGVATVAGTSFGEHGEGFVRFSYANSTENILRAVDRIRPLIG
;
A
#
# COMPACT_ATOMS: atom_id res chain seq x y z
N MET A 1 -20.03 17.44 15.96
CA MET A 1 -20.66 16.13 16.19
C MET A 1 -19.59 15.08 15.95
N THR A 2 -18.93 14.68 17.04
CA THR A 2 -17.72 13.86 17.00
C THR A 2 -18.11 12.40 16.82
N LEU A 3 -17.81 11.81 15.65
CA LEU A 3 -18.03 10.39 15.41
C LEU A 3 -16.96 9.59 16.16
N VAL A 4 -17.40 8.85 17.16
CA VAL A 4 -16.56 7.90 17.91
C VAL A 4 -16.42 6.64 17.05
N TYR A 5 -15.25 6.44 16.46
CA TYR A 5 -14.89 5.16 15.86
C TYR A 5 -14.58 4.15 16.96
N GLY A 6 -15.38 3.11 17.06
CA GLY A 6 -15.15 2.00 17.99
C GLY A 6 -13.82 1.31 17.70
N SER A 7 -12.99 1.19 18.73
CA SER A 7 -11.69 0.53 18.69
C SER A 7 -11.84 -0.97 18.44
N VAL A 8 -11.18 -1.48 17.42
CA VAL A 8 -10.88 -2.92 17.32
C VAL A 8 -9.80 -3.21 18.36
N TYR A 9 -10.23 -3.61 19.55
CA TYR A 9 -9.34 -4.02 20.61
C TYR A 9 -8.70 -5.37 20.26
N LEU A 10 -7.41 -5.36 19.96
CA LEU A 10 -6.57 -6.49 20.33
C LEU A 10 -6.27 -6.31 21.83
N SER A 11 -6.99 -7.00 22.68
CA SER A 11 -6.81 -6.94 24.14
C SER A 11 -5.37 -7.33 24.49
N PRO A 12 -4.71 -6.60 25.44
CA PRO A 12 -3.48 -7.08 26.03
C PRO A 12 -3.77 -8.45 26.67
N LYS A 13 -2.83 -9.39 26.53
CA LYS A 13 -2.90 -10.72 27.15
C LYS A 13 -3.25 -10.52 28.63
N ARG A 14 -4.49 -10.81 29.02
CA ARG A 14 -4.83 -11.01 30.43
C ARG A 14 -4.16 -12.31 30.83
N ASP A 15 -3.33 -12.23 31.83
CA ASP A 15 -2.84 -13.37 32.61
C ASP A 15 -4.09 -14.03 33.26
N ARG A 16 -4.75 -14.89 32.49
CA ARG A 16 -5.75 -15.81 33.01
C ARG A 16 -5.04 -17.14 33.13
N GLY A 17 -5.03 -17.70 34.33
CA GLY A 17 -4.50 -19.02 34.55
C GLY A 17 -4.95 -19.97 33.45
N GLU A 18 -4.05 -20.85 33.02
CA GLU A 18 -4.14 -21.75 31.88
C GLU A 18 -5.49 -22.47 31.79
N THR A 19 -6.48 -21.86 31.15
CA THR A 19 -7.62 -22.58 30.60
C THR A 19 -7.12 -23.24 29.32
N MET A 20 -6.89 -24.55 29.37
CA MET A 20 -6.58 -25.35 28.18
C MET A 20 -7.69 -25.10 27.14
N SER A 21 -7.39 -24.31 26.11
CA SER A 21 -8.30 -24.19 24.97
C SER A 21 -8.19 -25.48 24.17
N TYR A 22 -9.27 -26.26 24.13
CA TYR A 22 -9.37 -27.46 23.28
C TYR A 22 -9.53 -27.11 21.79
N LEU A 23 -9.61 -25.80 21.45
CA LEU A 23 -9.75 -25.33 20.09
C LEU A 23 -8.38 -25.33 19.41
N GLN A 24 -8.28 -26.03 18.29
CA GLN A 24 -7.10 -26.04 17.43
C GLN A 24 -7.38 -25.23 16.17
N PHE A 25 -6.65 -24.13 16.01
CA PHE A 25 -6.70 -23.34 14.78
C PHE A 25 -5.91 -24.02 13.66
N ALA A 26 -6.27 -23.72 12.41
CA ALA A 26 -5.46 -24.11 11.26
C ALA A 26 -4.04 -23.52 11.37
N LYS A 27 -3.01 -24.31 11.00
CA LYS A 27 -1.61 -23.91 11.12
C LYS A 27 -1.28 -22.59 10.40
N GLY A 28 -2.02 -22.25 9.32
CA GLY A 28 -1.85 -20.99 8.61
C GLY A 28 -2.08 -19.75 9.47
N ILE A 29 -3.04 -19.82 10.42
CA ILE A 29 -3.41 -18.67 11.26
C ILE A 29 -2.24 -18.18 12.13
N SER A 30 -1.40 -19.09 12.63
CA SER A 30 -0.24 -18.73 13.45
C SER A 30 0.90 -18.06 12.66
N ARG A 31 0.86 -18.17 11.32
CA ARG A 31 1.84 -17.54 10.42
C ARG A 31 1.39 -16.17 9.90
N LEU A 32 0.10 -15.83 10.13
CA LEU A 32 -0.44 -14.55 9.67
C LEU A 32 0.10 -13.40 10.54
N GLY A 33 0.80 -12.47 9.91
CA GLY A 33 1.30 -11.24 10.53
C GLY A 33 0.23 -10.14 10.63
N THR A 34 0.66 -8.94 10.98
CA THR A 34 -0.21 -7.77 11.08
C THR A 34 0.49 -6.51 10.60
N GLU A 35 -0.27 -5.43 10.42
CA GLU A 35 0.28 -4.10 10.12
C GLU A 35 0.57 -3.35 11.42
N SER A 36 1.86 -3.16 11.73
CA SER A 36 2.30 -2.41 12.92
C SER A 36 1.81 -0.96 12.94
N ALA A 37 1.58 -0.35 11.78
CA ALA A 37 1.03 1.01 11.67
C ALA A 37 -0.32 1.16 12.39
N PHE A 38 -1.18 0.13 12.40
CA PHE A 38 -2.44 0.17 13.15
C PHE A 38 -2.23 0.00 14.66
N VAL A 39 -1.20 -0.73 15.07
CA VAL A 39 -0.83 -0.84 16.49
C VAL A 39 -0.34 0.51 17.01
N VAL A 40 0.54 1.17 16.25
CA VAL A 40 1.02 2.53 16.57
C VAL A 40 -0.15 3.52 16.58
N LEU A 41 -1.05 3.46 15.59
CA LEU A 41 -2.24 4.32 15.54
C LEU A 41 -3.11 4.16 16.81
N SER A 42 -3.38 2.92 17.21
CA SER A 42 -4.19 2.64 18.42
C SER A 42 -3.53 3.21 19.69
N ARG A 43 -2.18 3.06 19.81
CA ARG A 43 -1.42 3.62 20.92
C ARG A 43 -1.45 5.15 20.91
N ALA A 44 -1.25 5.77 19.76
CA ALA A 44 -1.33 7.22 19.58
C ALA A 44 -2.71 7.79 19.94
N GLN A 45 -3.79 7.11 19.50
CA GLN A 45 -5.16 7.49 19.85
C GLN A 45 -5.44 7.39 21.36
N LYS A 46 -4.91 6.35 22.03
CA LYS A 46 -5.03 6.20 23.47
C LYS A 46 -4.35 7.37 24.21
N LEU A 47 -3.11 7.67 23.85
CA LEU A 47 -2.36 8.81 24.44
C LEU A 47 -3.09 10.14 24.20
N ALA A 48 -3.60 10.37 23.00
CA ALA A 48 -4.40 11.55 22.70
C ALA A 48 -5.68 11.65 23.54
N ALA A 49 -6.35 10.52 23.80
CA ALA A 49 -7.54 10.46 24.68
C ALA A 49 -7.19 10.72 26.16
N GLU A 50 -5.95 10.46 26.58
CA GLU A 50 -5.40 10.76 27.89
C GLU A 50 -4.94 12.23 28.02
N GLY A 51 -5.07 13.04 26.95
CA GLY A 51 -4.77 14.47 26.93
C GLY A 51 -3.39 14.83 26.40
N HIS A 52 -2.63 13.88 25.86
CA HIS A 52 -1.34 14.16 25.22
C HIS A 52 -1.52 14.80 23.84
N ASP A 53 -0.70 15.81 23.51
CA ASP A 53 -0.67 16.45 22.18
C ASP A 53 0.14 15.56 21.22
N ILE A 54 -0.57 14.70 20.48
CA ILE A 54 0.02 13.72 19.55
C ILE A 54 -0.05 14.21 18.11
N ILE A 55 1.09 14.23 17.43
CA ILE A 55 1.19 14.43 15.98
C ILE A 55 1.34 13.07 15.31
N ASN A 56 0.35 12.68 14.51
CA ASN A 56 0.37 11.37 13.87
C ASN A 56 0.95 11.45 12.45
N LEU A 57 2.17 10.97 12.27
CA LEU A 57 2.85 10.77 10.99
C LEU A 57 3.06 9.27 10.68
N GLY A 58 2.33 8.39 11.37
CA GLY A 58 2.44 6.93 11.19
C GLY A 58 1.44 6.34 10.22
N ILE A 59 0.25 6.95 10.04
CA ILE A 59 -0.80 6.36 9.20
C ILE A 59 -0.64 6.70 7.72
N GLY A 60 -0.78 5.70 6.85
CA GLY A 60 -0.70 5.84 5.40
C GLY A 60 -2.05 6.20 4.77
N GLN A 61 -2.62 7.35 5.13
CA GLN A 61 -3.90 7.84 4.63
C GLN A 61 -3.78 9.31 4.25
N PRO A 62 -4.25 9.73 3.04
CA PRO A 62 -4.36 11.15 2.72
C PRO A 62 -5.21 11.89 3.76
N ASP A 63 -4.75 13.07 4.19
CA ASP A 63 -5.45 13.95 5.13
C ASP A 63 -6.49 14.87 4.47
N PHE A 64 -6.66 14.70 3.17
CA PHE A 64 -7.66 15.40 2.37
C PHE A 64 -9.03 14.72 2.45
N ARG A 65 -10.07 15.49 2.23
CA ARG A 65 -11.42 14.95 2.04
C ARG A 65 -11.56 14.37 0.63
N THR A 66 -12.37 13.32 0.49
CA THR A 66 -12.83 12.86 -0.81
C THR A 66 -13.48 14.04 -1.57
N PRO A 67 -13.13 14.27 -2.85
CA PRO A 67 -13.71 15.37 -3.63
C PRO A 67 -15.25 15.35 -3.63
N GLU A 68 -15.87 16.54 -3.53
CA GLU A 68 -17.31 16.67 -3.30
C GLU A 68 -18.17 16.01 -4.37
N HIS A 69 -17.78 16.09 -5.65
CA HIS A 69 -18.54 15.45 -6.74
C HIS A 69 -18.61 13.92 -6.58
N ILE A 70 -17.57 13.31 -6.00
CA ILE A 70 -17.52 11.86 -5.71
C ILE A 70 -18.47 11.54 -4.55
N VAL A 71 -18.45 12.35 -3.50
CA VAL A 71 -19.34 12.21 -2.33
C VAL A 71 -20.80 12.32 -2.78
N GLN A 72 -21.13 13.33 -3.59
CA GLN A 72 -22.49 13.53 -4.08
C GLN A 72 -22.97 12.40 -4.97
N ALA A 73 -22.09 11.81 -5.81
CA ALA A 73 -22.43 10.63 -6.61
C ALA A 73 -22.80 9.42 -5.73
N GLY A 74 -22.06 9.18 -4.64
CA GLY A 74 -22.39 8.12 -3.69
C GLY A 74 -23.73 8.37 -2.97
N ILE A 75 -23.98 9.60 -2.53
CA ILE A 75 -25.26 10.00 -1.92
C ILE A 75 -26.42 9.80 -2.90
N GLN A 76 -26.24 10.23 -4.16
CA GLN A 76 -27.26 10.09 -5.19
C GLN A 76 -27.56 8.63 -5.47
N ALA A 77 -26.55 7.77 -5.57
CA ALA A 77 -26.72 6.33 -5.77
C ALA A 77 -27.59 5.69 -4.67
N LEU A 78 -27.39 6.10 -3.41
CA LEU A 78 -28.25 5.65 -2.30
C LEU A 78 -29.69 6.15 -2.46
N LYS A 79 -29.91 7.42 -2.85
CA LYS A 79 -31.25 7.99 -3.09
C LYS A 79 -31.96 7.31 -4.26
N ASP A 80 -31.22 6.91 -5.29
CA ASP A 80 -31.74 6.23 -6.46
C ASP A 80 -32.05 4.74 -6.21
N GLY A 81 -31.79 4.25 -4.99
CA GLY A 81 -32.14 2.89 -4.57
C GLY A 81 -31.16 1.81 -5.02
N HIS A 82 -29.90 2.16 -5.29
CA HIS A 82 -28.84 1.17 -5.55
C HIS A 82 -28.40 0.44 -4.28
N HIS A 83 -29.30 -0.38 -3.73
CA HIS A 83 -29.12 -1.08 -2.45
C HIS A 83 -28.88 -2.59 -2.60
N GLY A 84 -29.10 -3.13 -3.81
CA GLY A 84 -28.98 -4.55 -4.08
C GLY A 84 -27.56 -5.00 -4.40
N TYR A 85 -27.39 -6.31 -4.56
CA TYR A 85 -26.15 -6.89 -5.03
C TYR A 85 -25.80 -6.39 -6.45
N THR A 86 -24.51 -6.19 -6.68
CA THR A 86 -23.94 -5.93 -8.00
C THR A 86 -23.23 -7.20 -8.52
N PRO A 87 -22.80 -7.25 -9.77
CA PRO A 87 -21.93 -8.33 -10.24
C PRO A 87 -20.67 -8.43 -9.35
N ALA A 88 -20.21 -9.66 -9.09
CA ALA A 88 -19.08 -9.93 -8.21
C ALA A 88 -17.77 -9.23 -8.65
N ASN A 89 -17.59 -9.09 -9.95
CA ASN A 89 -16.45 -8.39 -10.56
C ASN A 89 -16.64 -6.87 -10.72
N GLY A 90 -17.76 -6.32 -10.24
CA GLY A 90 -18.08 -4.89 -10.29
C GLY A 90 -19.06 -4.52 -11.39
N LEU A 91 -19.64 -3.30 -11.28
CA LEU A 91 -20.57 -2.75 -12.27
C LEU A 91 -19.93 -2.66 -13.65
N PRO A 92 -20.61 -3.08 -14.74
CA PRO A 92 -20.05 -3.04 -16.10
C PRO A 92 -19.55 -1.65 -16.50
N GLN A 93 -20.32 -0.59 -16.21
CA GLN A 93 -19.94 0.80 -16.50
C GLN A 93 -18.71 1.26 -15.72
N LEU A 94 -18.49 0.75 -14.50
CA LEU A 94 -17.29 1.06 -13.72
C LEU A 94 -16.06 0.37 -14.30
N ARG A 95 -16.18 -0.89 -14.69
CA ARG A 95 -15.09 -1.67 -15.33
C ARG A 95 -14.68 -1.04 -16.66
N GLU A 96 -15.67 -0.60 -17.47
CA GLU A 96 -15.43 0.15 -18.69
C GLU A 96 -14.67 1.46 -18.41
N ALA A 97 -15.10 2.24 -17.40
CA ALA A 97 -14.44 3.49 -17.03
C ALA A 97 -13.00 3.25 -16.56
N VAL A 98 -12.74 2.17 -15.84
CA VAL A 98 -11.36 1.77 -15.45
C VAL A 98 -10.53 1.46 -16.69
N ALA A 99 -11.03 0.67 -17.63
CA ALA A 99 -10.31 0.33 -18.86
C ALA A 99 -9.98 1.59 -19.69
N GLN A 100 -10.92 2.52 -19.81
CA GLN A 100 -10.72 3.82 -20.47
C GLN A 100 -9.69 4.70 -19.74
N ASP A 101 -9.71 4.75 -18.41
CA ASP A 101 -8.74 5.50 -17.60
C ASP A 101 -7.32 4.94 -17.77
N LEU A 102 -7.16 3.62 -17.76
CA LEU A 102 -5.88 2.95 -17.99
C LEU A 102 -5.36 3.21 -19.41
N HIS A 103 -6.24 3.21 -20.42
CA HIS A 103 -5.86 3.58 -21.78
C HIS A 103 -5.37 5.03 -21.86
N ARG A 104 -6.10 5.96 -21.24
CA ARG A 104 -5.72 7.38 -21.22
C ARG A 104 -4.40 7.64 -20.51
N ARG A 105 -4.13 6.96 -19.39
CA ARG A 105 -2.91 7.17 -18.57
C ARG A 105 -1.69 6.45 -19.12
N HIS A 106 -1.86 5.26 -19.68
CA HIS A 106 -0.75 4.34 -19.99
C HIS A 106 -0.71 3.89 -21.45
N GLY A 107 -1.69 4.27 -22.28
CA GLY A 107 -1.83 3.76 -23.65
C GLY A 107 -2.18 2.26 -23.71
N ALA A 108 -2.45 1.64 -22.57
CA ALA A 108 -2.71 0.20 -22.48
C ALA A 108 -4.14 -0.13 -22.89
N THR A 109 -4.33 -1.08 -23.80
CA THR A 109 -5.66 -1.61 -24.12
C THR A 109 -5.99 -2.76 -23.17
N VAL A 110 -7.02 -2.58 -22.36
CA VAL A 110 -7.52 -3.56 -21.37
C VAL A 110 -8.97 -3.85 -21.68
N SER A 111 -9.35 -5.13 -21.72
CA SER A 111 -10.76 -5.49 -21.77
C SER A 111 -11.44 -5.16 -20.44
N PRO A 112 -12.63 -4.54 -20.42
CA PRO A 112 -13.40 -4.39 -19.19
C PRO A 112 -13.66 -5.72 -18.45
N ASP A 113 -13.65 -6.84 -19.16
CA ASP A 113 -13.84 -8.17 -18.57
C ASP A 113 -12.64 -8.64 -17.76
N ASN A 114 -11.46 -8.08 -17.99
CA ASN A 114 -10.26 -8.33 -17.20
C ASN A 114 -10.18 -7.46 -15.93
N VAL A 115 -11.07 -6.47 -15.77
CA VAL A 115 -11.12 -5.60 -14.61
C VAL A 115 -11.98 -6.23 -13.52
N ILE A 116 -11.40 -6.47 -12.37
CA ILE A 116 -12.10 -6.97 -11.18
C ILE A 116 -12.06 -5.90 -10.09
N VAL A 117 -13.23 -5.41 -9.69
CA VAL A 117 -13.40 -4.43 -8.60
C VAL A 117 -13.47 -5.19 -7.28
N VAL A 118 -12.74 -4.70 -6.28
CA VAL A 118 -12.59 -5.34 -4.96
C VAL A 118 -12.73 -4.31 -3.82
N PRO A 119 -13.07 -4.74 -2.57
CA PRO A 119 -13.21 -3.82 -1.44
C PRO A 119 -11.86 -3.31 -0.91
N GLY A 120 -11.23 -2.38 -1.65
CA GLY A 120 -9.86 -1.91 -1.45
C GLY A 120 -8.84 -2.84 -2.13
N GLY A 121 -7.56 -2.46 -2.16
CA GLY A 121 -6.54 -3.24 -2.86
C GLY A 121 -6.14 -4.58 -2.22
N LYS A 122 -6.33 -4.73 -0.90
CA LYS A 122 -5.86 -5.93 -0.16
C LYS A 122 -6.41 -7.27 -0.67
N PRO A 123 -7.70 -7.42 -1.01
CA PRO A 123 -8.19 -8.69 -1.55
C PRO A 123 -7.43 -9.15 -2.79
N THR A 124 -7.02 -8.24 -3.67
CA THR A 124 -6.19 -8.61 -4.84
C THR A 124 -4.87 -9.25 -4.43
N MET A 125 -4.19 -8.70 -3.41
CA MET A 125 -2.93 -9.26 -2.89
C MET A 125 -3.16 -10.66 -2.31
N PHE A 126 -4.21 -10.82 -1.50
CA PHE A 126 -4.60 -12.12 -0.94
C PHE A 126 -4.90 -13.13 -2.04
N PHE A 127 -5.73 -12.76 -3.01
CA PHE A 127 -6.15 -13.66 -4.09
C PHE A 127 -4.96 -14.06 -4.97
N ALA A 128 -4.09 -13.12 -5.33
CA ALA A 128 -2.88 -13.43 -6.09
C ALA A 128 -1.98 -14.43 -5.33
N VAL A 129 -1.73 -14.18 -4.04
CA VAL A 129 -0.92 -15.11 -3.24
C VAL A 129 -1.60 -16.46 -3.05
N LEU A 130 -2.92 -16.51 -2.81
CA LEU A 130 -3.65 -17.78 -2.67
C LEU A 130 -3.74 -18.59 -3.96
N MET A 131 -3.68 -17.94 -5.13
CA MET A 131 -3.68 -18.63 -6.42
C MET A 131 -2.35 -19.30 -6.74
N PHE A 132 -1.24 -18.78 -6.22
CA PHE A 132 0.11 -19.27 -6.53
C PHE A 132 0.83 -19.87 -5.34
N GLY A 133 0.40 -19.55 -4.09
CA GLY A 133 1.12 -19.89 -2.88
C GLY A 133 0.68 -21.19 -2.25
N GLU A 134 1.62 -22.13 -2.14
CA GLU A 134 1.48 -23.41 -1.42
C GLU A 134 2.84 -23.83 -0.85
N PRO A 135 2.89 -24.85 0.04
CA PRO A 135 4.15 -25.39 0.52
C PRO A 135 5.08 -25.87 -0.60
N GLY A 136 6.33 -25.41 -0.58
CA GLY A 136 7.33 -25.72 -1.61
C GLY A 136 7.45 -24.67 -2.73
N VAL A 137 6.51 -23.73 -2.81
CA VAL A 137 6.56 -22.60 -3.75
C VAL A 137 7.31 -21.42 -3.13
N GLU A 138 7.97 -20.63 -3.95
CA GLU A 138 8.60 -19.37 -3.60
C GLU A 138 7.82 -18.20 -4.20
N ILE A 139 7.59 -17.15 -3.39
CA ILE A 139 7.01 -15.88 -3.83
C ILE A 139 7.96 -14.76 -3.44
N MET A 140 8.38 -13.97 -4.45
CA MET A 140 9.27 -12.84 -4.25
C MET A 140 8.45 -11.57 -3.92
N TYR A 141 8.95 -10.73 -3.02
CA TYR A 141 8.27 -9.52 -2.57
C TYR A 141 9.26 -8.41 -2.19
N PRO A 142 8.87 -7.11 -2.32
CA PRO A 142 9.76 -6.00 -1.96
C PRO A 142 10.01 -5.93 -0.46
N ASN A 143 11.27 -5.72 -0.05
CA ASN A 143 11.67 -5.56 1.34
C ASN A 143 12.74 -4.44 1.45
N PRO A 144 12.51 -3.33 2.19
CA PRO A 144 11.28 -3.07 2.94
C PRO A 144 10.06 -2.91 2.01
N GLY A 145 8.90 -3.41 2.43
CA GLY A 145 7.68 -3.38 1.62
C GLY A 145 6.41 -3.42 2.48
N PHE A 146 5.26 -3.33 1.85
CA PHE A 146 3.99 -3.34 2.56
C PHE A 146 3.81 -4.68 3.32
N PRO A 147 3.58 -4.68 4.65
CA PRO A 147 3.69 -5.88 5.49
C PRO A 147 2.76 -7.03 5.09
N ILE A 148 1.69 -6.72 4.38
CA ILE A 148 0.70 -7.72 3.94
C ILE A 148 1.29 -8.70 2.94
N TYR A 149 2.28 -8.32 2.12
CA TYR A 149 2.89 -9.23 1.15
C TYR A 149 3.48 -10.44 1.87
N GLU A 150 4.45 -10.22 2.75
CA GLU A 150 5.10 -11.30 3.50
C GLU A 150 4.11 -12.10 4.35
N SER A 151 3.21 -11.40 5.05
CA SER A 151 2.20 -12.00 5.90
C SER A 151 1.32 -13.02 5.17
N VAL A 152 0.83 -12.68 3.98
CA VAL A 152 -0.04 -13.57 3.21
C VAL A 152 0.75 -14.70 2.54
N ILE A 153 1.99 -14.43 2.11
CA ILE A 153 2.90 -15.47 1.60
C ILE A 153 3.13 -16.53 2.68
N GLN A 154 3.49 -16.12 3.88
CA GLN A 154 3.68 -17.05 5.01
C GLN A 154 2.37 -17.77 5.38
N TYR A 155 1.24 -17.08 5.35
CA TYR A 155 -0.08 -17.69 5.60
C TYR A 155 -0.36 -18.82 4.62
N SER A 156 -0.09 -18.65 3.32
CA SER A 156 -0.32 -19.64 2.28
C SER A 156 0.55 -20.90 2.46
N GLY A 157 1.67 -20.78 3.17
CA GLY A 157 2.67 -21.83 3.32
C GLY A 157 3.81 -21.76 2.30
N ALA A 158 3.76 -20.81 1.37
CA ALA A 158 4.85 -20.52 0.45
C ALA A 158 6.04 -19.88 1.20
N THR A 159 7.22 -20.00 0.62
CA THR A 159 8.44 -19.36 1.13
C THR A 159 8.52 -17.92 0.62
N PRO A 160 8.55 -16.91 1.51
CA PRO A 160 8.78 -15.54 1.12
C PRO A 160 10.26 -15.34 0.71
N VAL A 161 10.50 -14.71 -0.44
CA VAL A 161 11.84 -14.37 -0.94
C VAL A 161 11.94 -12.85 -1.07
N PRO A 162 12.72 -12.17 -0.20
CA PRO A 162 12.79 -10.71 -0.21
C PRO A 162 13.58 -10.19 -1.43
N ILE A 163 13.02 -9.17 -2.07
CA ILE A 163 13.69 -8.31 -3.05
C ILE A 163 14.20 -7.10 -2.29
N ALA A 164 15.49 -6.99 -2.06
CA ALA A 164 16.08 -5.90 -1.29
C ALA A 164 15.93 -4.56 -2.04
N LEU A 165 15.19 -3.62 -1.44
CA LEU A 165 15.13 -2.23 -1.89
C LEU A 165 16.12 -1.42 -1.07
N ARG A 166 17.18 -0.90 -1.71
CA ARG A 166 18.30 -0.24 -1.04
C ARG A 166 18.31 1.26 -1.26
N GLU A 167 18.73 2.01 -0.24
CA GLU A 167 18.82 3.47 -0.27
C GLU A 167 19.71 3.97 -1.42
N GLU A 168 20.85 3.32 -1.66
CA GLU A 168 21.79 3.67 -2.72
C GLU A 168 21.19 3.59 -4.14
N ASN A 169 20.13 2.82 -4.32
CA ASN A 169 19.36 2.71 -5.57
C ASN A 169 18.07 3.53 -5.55
N GLY A 170 17.91 4.48 -4.62
CA GLY A 170 16.67 5.24 -4.42
C GLY A 170 15.47 4.34 -4.07
N PHE A 171 15.73 3.21 -3.40
CA PHE A 171 14.75 2.17 -3.06
C PHE A 171 14.02 1.57 -4.27
N ALA A 172 14.62 1.61 -5.44
CA ALA A 172 14.20 0.83 -6.60
C ALA A 172 14.78 -0.59 -6.52
N PHE A 173 14.10 -1.57 -7.12
CA PHE A 173 14.70 -2.89 -7.27
C PHE A 173 15.81 -2.86 -8.36
N ASP A 174 16.79 -3.74 -8.23
CA ASP A 174 17.76 -4.06 -9.27
C ASP A 174 17.27 -5.29 -10.04
N ALA A 175 16.98 -5.13 -11.32
CA ALA A 175 16.38 -6.18 -12.14
C ALA A 175 17.29 -7.41 -12.29
N ALA A 176 18.61 -7.21 -12.34
CA ALA A 176 19.56 -8.32 -12.47
C ALA A 176 19.56 -9.17 -11.20
N THR A 177 19.52 -8.53 -10.03
CA THR A 177 19.38 -9.21 -8.73
C THR A 177 18.05 -9.97 -8.66
N VAL A 178 16.91 -9.36 -9.02
CA VAL A 178 15.62 -10.03 -9.03
C VAL A 178 15.64 -11.27 -9.92
N LEU A 179 16.12 -11.14 -11.15
CA LEU A 179 16.17 -12.26 -12.10
C LEU A 179 17.09 -13.39 -11.62
N SER A 180 18.21 -13.08 -10.96
CA SER A 180 19.14 -14.06 -10.41
C SER A 180 18.58 -14.87 -9.24
N GLN A 181 17.57 -14.34 -8.54
CA GLN A 181 16.91 -15.01 -7.42
C GLN A 181 15.78 -15.96 -7.86
N ILE A 182 15.36 -15.92 -9.14
CA ILE A 182 14.30 -16.80 -9.66
C ILE A 182 14.81 -18.25 -9.70
N THR A 183 14.03 -19.16 -9.13
CA THR A 183 14.27 -20.61 -9.15
C THR A 183 13.12 -21.34 -9.84
N ASP A 184 13.25 -22.65 -10.00
CA ASP A 184 12.16 -23.50 -10.52
C ASP A 184 10.91 -23.53 -9.60
N ARG A 185 11.05 -23.08 -8.35
CA ARG A 185 9.98 -22.97 -7.37
C ARG A 185 9.28 -21.62 -7.38
N THR A 186 9.88 -20.61 -7.99
CA THR A 186 9.29 -19.26 -8.05
C THR A 186 8.04 -19.27 -8.92
N ARG A 187 6.90 -18.77 -8.38
CA ARG A 187 5.61 -18.71 -9.09
C ARG A 187 5.04 -17.30 -9.19
N LEU A 188 5.39 -16.41 -8.25
CA LEU A 188 4.89 -15.05 -8.24
C LEU A 188 6.00 -14.08 -7.82
N ILE A 189 6.09 -12.95 -8.49
CA ILE A 189 6.89 -11.80 -8.09
C ILE A 189 5.94 -10.65 -7.82
N ILE A 190 6.02 -10.06 -6.64
CA ILE A 190 5.28 -8.86 -6.25
C ILE A 190 6.24 -7.67 -6.35
N ILE A 191 5.82 -6.62 -7.04
CA ILE A 191 6.52 -5.33 -7.08
C ILE A 191 5.56 -4.21 -6.68
N ASN A 192 6.09 -3.13 -6.09
CA ASN A 192 5.33 -1.96 -5.68
C ASN A 192 6.09 -0.69 -6.06
N SER A 193 5.55 0.08 -6.98
CA SER A 193 6.14 1.34 -7.43
C SER A 193 5.04 2.31 -7.87
N PRO A 194 4.99 3.53 -7.30
CA PRO A 194 5.78 4.06 -6.18
C PRO A 194 5.59 3.25 -4.89
N ALA A 195 6.64 3.13 -4.07
CA ALA A 195 6.73 2.17 -2.99
C ALA A 195 6.26 2.71 -1.63
N ASN A 196 5.59 1.88 -0.86
CA ASN A 196 5.39 2.01 0.57
C ASN A 196 6.32 0.98 1.28
N PRO A 197 7.24 1.39 2.18
CA PRO A 197 7.28 2.65 2.94
C PRO A 197 8.19 3.74 2.37
N THR A 198 8.92 3.51 1.30
CA THR A 198 10.13 4.24 0.96
C THR A 198 9.92 5.49 0.11
N GLY A 199 8.78 5.59 -0.59
CA GLY A 199 8.57 6.62 -1.61
C GLY A 199 9.42 6.42 -2.88
N GLY A 200 10.16 5.32 -2.97
CA GLY A 200 10.99 4.99 -4.13
C GLY A 200 10.15 4.72 -5.38
N VAL A 201 10.71 5.05 -6.54
CA VAL A 201 10.09 4.79 -7.86
C VAL A 201 11.08 4.05 -8.72
N THR A 202 10.68 2.90 -9.24
CA THR A 202 11.53 2.08 -10.10
C THR A 202 11.70 2.75 -11.47
N PRO A 203 12.94 3.00 -11.92
CA PRO A 203 13.21 3.56 -13.24
C PRO A 203 12.74 2.63 -14.36
N LYS A 204 12.29 3.22 -15.48
CA LYS A 204 11.89 2.46 -16.68
C LYS A 204 12.93 1.44 -17.13
N ALA A 205 14.21 1.80 -17.06
CA ALA A 205 15.30 0.91 -17.47
C ALA A 205 15.35 -0.40 -16.66
N GLU A 206 15.04 -0.36 -15.36
CA GLU A 206 14.96 -1.57 -14.53
C GLU A 206 13.70 -2.39 -14.83
N ILE A 207 12.57 -1.72 -15.12
CA ILE A 207 11.36 -2.40 -15.57
C ILE A 207 11.60 -3.10 -16.91
N ASP A 208 12.22 -2.40 -17.89
CA ASP A 208 12.57 -2.97 -19.21
C ASP A 208 13.44 -4.22 -19.07
N LYS A 209 14.49 -4.17 -18.22
CA LYS A 209 15.37 -5.33 -17.95
C LYS A 209 14.61 -6.50 -17.31
N LEU A 210 13.75 -6.20 -16.31
CA LEU A 210 12.97 -7.24 -15.64
C LEU A 210 12.04 -7.93 -16.65
N VAL A 211 11.30 -7.18 -17.43
CA VAL A 211 10.36 -7.72 -18.43
C VAL A 211 11.08 -8.55 -19.47
N ALA A 212 12.21 -8.06 -20.01
CA ALA A 212 13.01 -8.81 -20.96
C ALA A 212 13.55 -10.11 -20.36
N GLY A 213 14.06 -10.08 -19.13
CA GLY A 213 14.59 -11.26 -18.44
C GLY A 213 13.54 -12.32 -18.11
N LEU A 214 12.29 -11.89 -17.84
CA LEU A 214 11.17 -12.78 -17.56
C LEU A 214 10.78 -13.67 -18.75
N ALA A 215 11.22 -13.38 -19.96
CA ALA A 215 11.02 -14.26 -21.10
C ALA A 215 11.62 -15.67 -20.89
N ALA A 216 12.69 -15.78 -20.07
CA ALA A 216 13.30 -17.06 -19.68
C ALA A 216 12.51 -17.80 -18.58
N HIS A 217 11.52 -17.17 -17.95
CA HIS A 217 10.78 -17.68 -16.79
C HIS A 217 9.26 -17.64 -17.02
N PRO A 218 8.72 -18.40 -18.01
CA PRO A 218 7.29 -18.33 -18.38
C PRO A 218 6.34 -18.79 -17.26
N GLN A 219 6.85 -19.55 -16.27
CA GLN A 219 6.06 -20.03 -15.13
C GLN A 219 5.84 -18.98 -14.03
N VAL A 220 6.49 -17.80 -14.13
CA VAL A 220 6.43 -16.77 -13.10
C VAL A 220 5.38 -15.74 -13.45
N ALA A 221 4.38 -15.58 -12.57
CA ALA A 221 3.41 -14.48 -12.63
C ALA A 221 3.94 -13.22 -11.95
N LEU A 222 3.35 -12.08 -12.28
CA LEU A 222 3.67 -10.77 -11.68
C LEU A 222 2.43 -10.18 -11.02
N LEU A 223 2.61 -9.61 -9.83
CA LEU A 223 1.67 -8.67 -9.22
C LEU A 223 2.35 -7.30 -9.13
N SER A 224 1.88 -6.34 -9.92
CA SER A 224 2.31 -4.94 -9.84
C SER A 224 1.31 -4.15 -8.99
N ASP A 225 1.74 -3.71 -7.82
CA ASP A 225 0.97 -2.82 -6.97
C ASP A 225 1.30 -1.37 -7.35
N GLU A 226 0.37 -0.75 -8.08
CA GLU A 226 0.49 0.59 -8.64
C GLU A 226 -0.42 1.62 -7.93
N ILE A 227 -0.81 1.34 -6.67
CA ILE A 227 -1.78 2.15 -5.91
C ILE A 227 -1.39 3.62 -5.74
N TYR A 228 -0.11 3.97 -5.92
CA TYR A 228 0.43 5.33 -5.90
C TYR A 228 0.78 5.87 -7.30
N SER A 229 0.31 5.24 -8.38
CA SER A 229 0.64 5.56 -9.77
C SER A 229 0.43 7.02 -10.18
N GLN A 230 -0.47 7.74 -9.51
CA GLN A 230 -0.76 9.16 -9.76
C GLN A 230 -0.12 10.10 -8.73
N MET A 231 0.77 9.60 -7.87
CA MET A 231 1.48 10.37 -6.86
C MET A 231 2.99 10.31 -7.14
N LEU A 232 3.41 11.03 -8.16
CA LEU A 232 4.81 11.18 -8.55
C LEU A 232 5.17 12.67 -8.56
N TYR A 233 6.45 12.93 -8.36
CA TYR A 233 6.97 14.28 -8.21
C TYR A 233 8.06 14.57 -9.25
N ASP A 234 8.47 15.84 -9.34
CA ASP A 234 9.56 16.30 -10.21
C ASP A 234 9.35 15.97 -11.69
N GLY A 235 8.09 16.01 -12.16
CA GLY A 235 7.72 15.75 -13.56
C GLY A 235 7.88 14.29 -14.00
N ARG A 236 8.05 13.35 -13.06
CA ARG A 236 8.12 11.92 -13.38
C ARG A 236 6.79 11.40 -13.87
N ALA A 237 6.84 10.50 -14.85
CA ALA A 237 5.69 9.73 -15.30
C ALA A 237 5.74 8.30 -14.75
N HIS A 238 4.59 7.77 -14.37
CA HIS A 238 4.48 6.36 -13.98
C HIS A 238 4.67 5.44 -15.18
N VAL A 239 5.48 4.41 -15.01
CA VAL A 239 5.64 3.34 -16.00
C VAL A 239 4.85 2.14 -15.50
N SER A 240 3.61 1.99 -15.99
CA SER A 240 2.79 0.83 -15.69
C SER A 240 3.27 -0.40 -16.44
N LEU A 241 3.28 -1.55 -15.76
CA LEU A 241 3.55 -2.83 -16.42
C LEU A 241 2.48 -3.21 -17.46
N LEU A 242 1.30 -2.58 -17.42
CA LEU A 242 0.29 -2.71 -18.47
C LEU A 242 0.78 -2.26 -19.85
N SER A 243 1.85 -1.48 -19.94
CA SER A 243 2.46 -1.03 -21.19
C SER A 243 3.30 -2.10 -21.89
N TYR A 244 3.46 -3.28 -21.28
CA TYR A 244 4.30 -4.39 -21.79
C TYR A 244 3.42 -5.57 -22.20
N PRO A 245 3.06 -5.70 -23.49
CA PRO A 245 2.16 -6.75 -23.99
C PRO A 245 2.73 -8.15 -23.82
N GLU A 246 4.05 -8.32 -23.78
CA GLU A 246 4.76 -9.59 -23.69
C GLU A 246 4.59 -10.34 -22.37
N ILE A 247 4.10 -9.68 -21.32
CA ILE A 247 3.87 -10.28 -20.00
C ILE A 247 2.38 -10.25 -19.61
N ARG A 248 1.48 -9.79 -20.47
CA ARG A 248 0.06 -9.55 -20.15
C ARG A 248 -0.71 -10.82 -19.80
N ASP A 249 -0.30 -11.97 -20.29
CA ASP A 249 -0.90 -13.28 -20.01
C ASP A 249 -0.65 -13.79 -18.58
N ARG A 250 0.21 -13.12 -17.81
CA ARG A 250 0.62 -13.50 -16.46
C ARG A 250 0.82 -12.29 -15.51
N LEU A 251 0.35 -11.12 -15.94
CA LEU A 251 0.47 -9.87 -15.19
C LEU A 251 -0.85 -9.51 -14.50
N ILE A 252 -0.78 -9.32 -13.20
CA ILE A 252 -1.84 -8.74 -12.37
C ILE A 252 -1.42 -7.32 -12.02
N VAL A 253 -2.24 -6.31 -12.35
CA VAL A 253 -1.98 -4.92 -11.96
C VAL A 253 -3.04 -4.45 -10.99
N LEU A 254 -2.63 -4.08 -9.79
CA LEU A 254 -3.48 -3.55 -8.73
C LEU A 254 -3.37 -2.03 -8.69
N ASP A 255 -4.51 -1.37 -8.68
CA ASP A 255 -4.65 0.08 -8.42
C ASP A 255 -5.99 0.33 -7.70
N GLY A 256 -6.37 1.59 -7.50
CA GLY A 256 -7.64 1.90 -6.85
C GLY A 256 -7.81 3.35 -6.45
N TRP A 257 -8.88 3.61 -5.71
CA TRP A 257 -9.32 4.96 -5.37
C TRP A 257 -8.76 5.46 -4.04
N SER A 258 -8.25 4.54 -3.20
CA SER A 258 -7.89 4.84 -1.80
C SER A 258 -6.94 6.02 -1.65
N LYS A 259 -5.93 6.15 -2.52
CA LYS A 259 -4.87 7.15 -2.39
C LYS A 259 -5.12 8.35 -3.29
N THR A 260 -5.30 8.11 -4.56
CA THR A 260 -5.51 9.15 -5.60
C THR A 260 -6.71 10.05 -5.31
N TYR A 261 -7.78 9.49 -4.74
CA TYR A 261 -9.03 10.24 -4.51
C TYR A 261 -9.37 10.41 -3.01
N ALA A 262 -8.41 10.16 -2.12
CA ALA A 262 -8.64 10.22 -0.66
C ALA A 262 -9.86 9.38 -0.23
N MET A 263 -9.99 8.16 -0.76
CA MET A 263 -11.13 7.26 -0.56
C MET A 263 -10.78 6.02 0.27
N THR A 264 -9.87 6.12 1.24
CA THR A 264 -9.43 4.95 2.03
C THR A 264 -10.58 4.25 2.75
N GLY A 265 -11.53 5.02 3.29
CA GLY A 265 -12.71 4.53 4.02
C GLY A 265 -13.84 4.00 3.12
N TRP A 266 -13.86 4.34 1.84
CA TRP A 266 -14.86 3.87 0.88
C TRP A 266 -14.67 2.40 0.47
N ARG A 267 -13.47 1.86 0.72
CA ARG A 267 -13.10 0.49 0.39
C ARG A 267 -13.29 0.16 -1.08
N MET A 268 -12.63 0.92 -1.95
CA MET A 268 -12.67 0.76 -3.41
C MET A 268 -11.27 0.51 -3.97
N GLY A 269 -11.09 -0.59 -4.66
CA GLY A 269 -9.90 -0.97 -5.40
C GLY A 269 -10.28 -1.78 -6.64
N TYR A 270 -9.33 -1.96 -7.53
CA TYR A 270 -9.48 -2.86 -8.67
C TYR A 270 -8.15 -3.51 -9.03
N ALA A 271 -8.23 -4.57 -9.80
CA ALA A 271 -7.07 -5.10 -10.49
C ALA A 271 -7.42 -5.53 -11.90
N VAL A 272 -6.44 -5.45 -12.78
CA VAL A 272 -6.49 -6.04 -14.12
C VAL A 272 -5.87 -7.43 -14.05
N TRP A 273 -6.59 -8.43 -14.48
CA TRP A 273 -6.18 -9.83 -14.43
C TRP A 273 -6.03 -10.41 -15.83
N PRO A 274 -5.09 -11.35 -16.07
CA PRO A 274 -5.05 -12.13 -17.31
C PRO A 274 -6.33 -12.92 -17.54
N ASP A 275 -6.70 -13.17 -18.80
CA ASP A 275 -7.93 -13.92 -19.16
C ASP A 275 -8.06 -15.24 -18.40
N SER A 276 -6.96 -15.99 -18.29
CA SER A 276 -6.91 -17.29 -17.61
C SER A 276 -7.21 -17.21 -16.11
N MET A 277 -7.06 -16.03 -15.49
CA MET A 277 -7.25 -15.82 -14.05
C MET A 277 -8.59 -15.17 -13.71
N VAL A 278 -9.34 -14.63 -14.69
CA VAL A 278 -10.60 -13.90 -14.45
C VAL A 278 -11.64 -14.80 -13.76
N ASP A 279 -11.87 -16.01 -14.27
CA ASP A 279 -12.85 -16.91 -13.67
C ASP A 279 -12.44 -17.41 -12.28
N PRO A 280 -11.19 -17.87 -12.03
CA PRO A 280 -10.73 -18.19 -10.68
C PRO A 280 -10.87 -17.04 -9.68
N VAL A 281 -10.43 -15.81 -10.03
CA VAL A 281 -10.51 -14.67 -9.12
C VAL A 281 -11.96 -14.23 -8.88
N THR A 282 -12.83 -14.32 -9.88
CA THR A 282 -14.26 -14.02 -9.71
C THR A 282 -14.90 -14.98 -8.71
N ARG A 283 -14.55 -16.27 -8.74
CA ARG A 283 -14.98 -17.23 -7.70
C ARG A 283 -14.45 -16.87 -6.32
N LEU A 284 -13.22 -16.41 -6.20
CA LEU A 284 -12.69 -15.90 -4.92
C LEU A 284 -13.49 -14.69 -4.43
N CYS A 285 -13.81 -13.73 -5.30
CA CYS A 285 -14.67 -12.58 -4.95
C CYS A 285 -16.04 -13.01 -4.44
N ILE A 286 -16.71 -13.97 -5.13
CA ILE A 286 -18.01 -14.49 -4.73
C ILE A 286 -17.96 -15.12 -3.33
N ASN A 287 -16.91 -15.90 -3.05
CA ASN A 287 -16.77 -16.61 -1.76
C ASN A 287 -16.29 -15.70 -0.62
N ASP A 288 -15.56 -14.64 -0.91
CA ASP A 288 -15.01 -13.72 0.10
C ASP A 288 -16.02 -12.62 0.47
N HIS A 289 -16.52 -11.86 -0.51
CA HIS A 289 -17.32 -10.65 -0.26
C HIS A 289 -18.56 -10.50 -1.14
N SER A 290 -18.89 -11.46 -1.98
CA SER A 290 -20.00 -11.46 -2.93
C SER A 290 -19.92 -10.35 -3.99
N CYS A 291 -19.88 -9.08 -3.57
CA CYS A 291 -19.69 -7.90 -4.42
C CYS A 291 -19.22 -6.71 -3.57
N VAL A 292 -18.73 -5.67 -4.24
CA VAL A 292 -18.39 -4.39 -3.61
C VAL A 292 -19.65 -3.55 -3.41
N ASN A 293 -19.68 -2.70 -2.38
CA ASN A 293 -20.77 -1.78 -2.08
C ASN A 293 -21.21 -0.99 -3.32
N ALA A 294 -22.51 -1.08 -3.66
CA ALA A 294 -23.06 -0.50 -4.87
C ALA A 294 -22.85 1.03 -4.94
N ALA A 295 -23.22 1.76 -3.87
CA ALA A 295 -23.09 3.22 -3.85
C ALA A 295 -21.63 3.67 -3.98
N ALA A 296 -20.68 2.93 -3.36
CA ALA A 296 -19.26 3.20 -3.49
C ALA A 296 -18.77 3.00 -4.95
N GLN A 297 -19.32 2.05 -5.69
CA GLN A 297 -18.98 1.85 -7.10
C GLN A 297 -19.45 3.02 -7.99
N PHE A 298 -20.62 3.62 -7.73
CA PHE A 298 -21.05 4.83 -8.42
C PHE A 298 -20.18 6.04 -8.07
N ALA A 299 -19.75 6.16 -6.82
CA ALA A 299 -18.79 7.16 -6.42
C ALA A 299 -17.42 6.95 -7.12
N GLY A 300 -16.97 5.70 -7.23
CA GLY A 300 -15.77 5.33 -7.97
C GLY A 300 -15.85 5.65 -9.47
N LEU A 301 -17.02 5.47 -10.08
CA LEU A 301 -17.28 5.87 -11.46
C LEU A 301 -17.15 7.39 -11.62
N ALA A 302 -17.78 8.18 -10.74
CA ALA A 302 -17.68 9.64 -10.74
C ALA A 302 -16.25 10.12 -10.54
N ALA A 303 -15.46 9.41 -9.73
CA ALA A 303 -14.04 9.72 -9.54
C ALA A 303 -13.22 9.58 -10.84
N LEU A 304 -13.49 8.55 -11.67
CA LEU A 304 -12.79 8.32 -12.92
C LEU A 304 -13.23 9.26 -14.05
N THR A 305 -14.51 9.62 -14.09
CA THR A 305 -15.12 10.41 -15.18
C THR A 305 -15.24 11.90 -14.89
N GLY A 306 -15.12 12.29 -13.62
CA GLY A 306 -15.25 13.66 -13.16
C GLY A 306 -13.96 14.50 -13.25
N PRO A 307 -14.00 15.74 -12.77
CA PRO A 307 -12.85 16.66 -12.77
C PRO A 307 -11.70 16.14 -11.89
N LYS A 308 -10.46 16.49 -12.28
CA LYS A 308 -9.22 16.06 -11.59
C LYS A 308 -8.57 17.15 -10.76
N ASP A 309 -9.08 18.39 -10.81
CA ASP A 309 -8.47 19.56 -10.14
C ASP A 309 -8.16 19.33 -8.66
N ALA A 310 -9.05 18.64 -7.93
CA ALA A 310 -8.83 18.32 -6.51
C ALA A 310 -7.69 17.29 -6.31
N VAL A 311 -7.53 16.35 -7.23
CA VAL A 311 -6.43 15.37 -7.21
C VAL A 311 -5.11 16.07 -7.50
N ASP A 312 -5.08 16.92 -8.54
CA ASP A 312 -3.89 17.68 -8.94
C ASP A 312 -3.43 18.62 -7.82
N GLU A 313 -4.39 19.27 -7.13
CA GLU A 313 -4.10 20.10 -5.96
C GLU A 313 -3.52 19.28 -4.81
N MET A 314 -4.11 18.12 -4.50
CA MET A 314 -3.61 17.24 -3.45
C MET A 314 -2.17 16.78 -3.74
N VAL A 315 -1.87 16.39 -4.99
CA VAL A 315 -0.51 15.98 -5.39
C VAL A 315 0.48 17.15 -5.27
N ARG A 316 0.09 18.37 -5.67
CA ARG A 316 0.92 19.58 -5.49
C ARG A 316 1.21 19.86 -4.02
N GLN A 317 0.21 19.71 -3.14
CA GLN A 317 0.42 19.88 -1.70
C GLN A 317 1.32 18.80 -1.12
N PHE A 318 1.18 17.54 -1.55
CA PHE A 318 2.10 16.49 -1.14
C PHE A 318 3.53 16.76 -1.60
N ASP A 319 3.75 17.26 -2.82
CA ASP A 319 5.10 17.63 -3.28
C ASP A 319 5.70 18.75 -2.43
N SER A 320 4.92 19.76 -2.07
CA SER A 320 5.36 20.82 -1.16
C SER A 320 5.76 20.28 0.21
N ARG A 321 4.92 19.43 0.81
CA ARG A 321 5.17 18.81 2.12
C ARG A 321 6.36 17.84 2.09
N ARG A 322 6.53 17.12 0.97
CA ARG A 322 7.69 16.25 0.73
C ARG A 322 9.00 17.02 0.89
N ARG A 323 9.11 18.17 0.20
CA ARG A 323 10.31 19.01 0.26
C ARG A 323 10.58 19.49 1.69
N VAL A 324 9.55 19.96 2.36
CA VAL A 324 9.67 20.42 3.75
C VAL A 324 10.13 19.32 4.70
N ILE A 325 9.51 18.13 4.64
CA ILE A 325 9.88 17.06 5.58
C ILE A 325 11.27 16.50 5.30
N ILE A 326 11.66 16.36 4.03
CA ILE A 326 12.98 15.84 3.66
C ILE A 326 14.08 16.81 4.11
N GLU A 327 13.90 18.12 3.87
CA GLU A 327 14.82 19.16 4.33
C GLU A 327 14.94 19.14 5.86
N ALA A 328 13.80 19.15 6.58
CA ALA A 328 13.78 19.18 8.02
C ALA A 328 14.39 17.90 8.66
N LEU A 329 14.19 16.73 8.07
CA LEU A 329 14.78 15.48 8.53
C LEU A 329 16.29 15.45 8.29
N ASN A 330 16.76 15.93 7.13
CA ASN A 330 18.20 16.02 6.84
C ASN A 330 18.95 17.05 7.70
N ASP A 331 18.24 17.98 8.34
CA ASP A 331 18.79 18.94 9.29
C ASP A 331 18.93 18.37 10.73
N LEU A 332 18.51 17.12 10.93
CA LEU A 332 18.65 16.42 12.21
C LEU A 332 20.02 15.71 12.31
N PRO A 333 20.71 15.76 13.45
CA PRO A 333 21.98 15.07 13.64
C PRO A 333 21.81 13.55 13.48
N GLY A 334 22.70 12.93 12.70
CA GLY A 334 22.70 11.49 12.47
C GLY A 334 21.54 10.94 11.64
N VAL A 335 20.75 11.82 10.99
CA VAL A 335 19.64 11.44 10.11
C VAL A 335 19.98 11.78 8.67
N ARG A 336 19.68 10.86 7.76
CA ARG A 336 19.79 11.06 6.31
C ARG A 336 18.51 10.58 5.64
N CYS A 337 17.84 11.43 4.92
CA CYS A 337 16.61 11.12 4.19
C CYS A 337 16.81 11.30 2.70
N ALA A 338 16.72 10.21 1.94
CA ALA A 338 16.73 10.27 0.48
C ALA A 338 15.42 10.91 -0.04
N ASP A 339 15.49 11.50 -1.24
CA ASP A 339 14.31 12.04 -1.90
C ASP A 339 13.27 10.95 -2.19
N ALA A 340 12.03 11.18 -1.72
CA ALA A 340 10.90 10.37 -2.11
C ALA A 340 10.42 10.79 -3.50
N ALA A 341 10.50 9.89 -4.47
CA ALA A 341 10.10 10.17 -5.86
C ALA A 341 8.59 10.02 -6.10
N GLY A 342 7.88 9.37 -5.18
CA GLY A 342 6.43 9.17 -5.22
C GLY A 342 5.81 8.81 -3.88
N ALA A 343 4.51 8.47 -3.88
CA ALA A 343 3.69 8.24 -2.70
C ALA A 343 3.65 9.47 -1.76
N PHE A 344 3.48 9.29 -0.45
CA PHE A 344 3.51 10.37 0.55
C PHE A 344 4.25 9.92 1.83
N TYR A 345 5.39 9.25 1.63
CA TYR A 345 6.24 8.75 2.71
C TYR A 345 7.68 9.27 2.58
N ALA A 346 8.26 9.68 3.70
CA ALA A 346 9.69 9.83 3.89
C ALA A 346 10.22 8.65 4.70
N PHE A 347 11.40 8.15 4.33
CA PHE A 347 11.99 6.97 4.95
C PHE A 347 13.45 7.23 5.32
N PRO A 348 13.68 8.12 6.32
CA PRO A 348 15.03 8.50 6.75
C PRO A 348 15.78 7.32 7.35
N ASN A 349 17.07 7.26 7.01
CA ASN A 349 18.07 6.47 7.67
C ASN A 349 18.47 7.16 8.98
N ILE A 350 18.39 6.43 10.09
CA ILE A 350 18.69 6.91 11.45
C ILE A 350 19.87 6.16 12.08
N SER A 351 20.58 5.32 11.31
CA SER A 351 21.63 4.44 11.84
C SER A 351 22.73 5.19 12.60
N ASP A 352 23.05 6.41 12.15
CA ASP A 352 24.09 7.22 12.79
C ASP A 352 23.63 7.90 14.10
N THR A 353 22.34 7.76 14.48
CA THR A 353 21.84 8.21 15.80
C THR A 353 22.12 7.19 16.91
N GLY A 354 22.52 5.98 16.58
CA GLY A 354 22.72 4.88 17.51
C GLY A 354 21.43 4.20 18.01
N LEU A 355 20.26 4.61 17.52
CA LEU A 355 18.97 4.01 17.86
C LEU A 355 18.60 2.92 16.82
N SER A 356 18.02 1.82 17.28
CA SER A 356 17.31 0.91 16.39
C SER A 356 16.00 1.54 15.90
N ALA A 357 15.46 1.04 14.78
CA ALA A 357 14.20 1.52 14.22
C ALA A 357 13.04 1.48 15.25
N LYS A 358 13.02 0.43 16.08
CA LYS A 358 11.97 0.25 17.09
C LYS A 358 12.13 1.20 18.29
N GLU A 359 13.36 1.39 18.77
CA GLU A 359 13.65 2.36 19.84
C GLU A 359 13.29 3.77 19.41
N ALA A 360 13.65 4.17 18.19
CA ALA A 360 13.29 5.48 17.64
C ALA A 360 11.77 5.66 17.56
N GLN A 361 11.03 4.68 17.05
CA GLN A 361 9.56 4.74 17.00
C GLN A 361 8.95 4.96 18.39
N ASP A 362 9.39 4.20 19.39
CA ASP A 362 8.85 4.29 20.75
C ASP A 362 9.26 5.59 21.42
N LEU A 363 10.52 6.00 21.28
CA LEU A 363 11.05 7.26 21.81
C LEU A 363 10.29 8.47 21.25
N PHE A 364 10.06 8.50 19.93
CA PHE A 364 9.35 9.59 19.29
C PHE A 364 7.89 9.67 19.76
N LEU A 365 7.22 8.53 19.92
CA LEU A 365 5.84 8.52 20.40
C LEU A 365 5.76 8.92 21.88
N ASP A 366 6.60 8.34 22.73
CA ASP A 366 6.47 8.46 24.19
C ASP A 366 6.99 9.79 24.72
N GLN A 367 8.07 10.34 24.14
CA GLN A 367 8.70 11.57 24.64
C GLN A 367 8.40 12.80 23.78
N ALA A 368 8.30 12.63 22.43
CA ALA A 368 7.98 13.74 21.55
C ALA A 368 6.48 13.85 21.22
N GLY A 369 5.66 12.83 21.52
CA GLY A 369 4.28 12.79 21.09
C GLY A 369 4.13 12.68 19.57
N VAL A 370 5.11 12.07 18.88
CA VAL A 370 5.11 11.93 17.42
C VAL A 370 4.99 10.45 17.05
N ALA A 371 3.88 10.08 16.45
CA ALA A 371 3.67 8.71 15.96
C ALA A 371 4.32 8.53 14.59
N THR A 372 5.25 7.60 14.48
CA THR A 372 5.95 7.14 13.27
C THR A 372 5.91 5.62 13.22
N VAL A 373 6.44 4.98 12.19
CA VAL A 373 6.48 3.51 12.10
C VAL A 373 7.91 3.04 11.87
N ALA A 374 8.39 2.14 12.75
CA ALA A 374 9.71 1.54 12.62
C ALA A 374 9.87 0.83 11.26
N GLY A 375 11.01 1.00 10.62
CA GLY A 375 11.28 0.40 9.32
C GLY A 375 11.22 -1.12 9.34
N THR A 376 11.58 -1.76 10.46
CA THR A 376 11.44 -3.21 10.68
C THR A 376 10.00 -3.72 10.58
N SER A 377 9.01 -2.84 10.71
CA SER A 377 7.59 -3.16 10.44
C SER A 377 7.30 -3.45 8.96
N PHE A 378 8.24 -3.14 8.08
CA PHE A 378 8.15 -3.31 6.63
C PHE A 378 9.12 -4.39 6.10
N GLY A 379 9.76 -5.11 6.99
CA GLY A 379 10.71 -6.18 6.69
C GLY A 379 12.10 -5.92 7.27
N GLU A 380 12.96 -6.94 7.20
CA GLU A 380 14.29 -6.93 7.83
C GLU A 380 15.22 -5.85 7.28
N HIS A 381 15.10 -5.52 5.98
CA HIS A 381 15.91 -4.47 5.35
C HIS A 381 15.44 -3.05 5.72
N GLY A 382 14.41 -2.93 6.56
CA GLY A 382 13.97 -1.67 7.14
C GLY A 382 14.65 -1.30 8.47
N GLU A 383 15.55 -2.14 9.01
CA GLU A 383 16.32 -1.77 10.20
C GLU A 383 17.23 -0.58 9.90
N GLY A 384 17.36 0.34 10.86
CA GLY A 384 18.03 1.61 10.70
C GLY A 384 17.18 2.69 10.01
N PHE A 385 15.91 2.41 9.70
CA PHE A 385 15.00 3.37 9.08
C PHE A 385 13.71 3.57 9.89
N VAL A 386 13.07 4.73 9.69
CA VAL A 386 11.74 5.04 10.26
C VAL A 386 10.85 5.65 9.17
N ARG A 387 9.61 5.16 9.02
CA ARG A 387 8.66 5.74 8.07
C ARG A 387 7.90 6.91 8.69
N PHE A 388 7.92 8.04 8.00
CA PHE A 388 7.08 9.20 8.22
C PHE A 388 6.08 9.34 7.06
N SER A 389 4.80 9.46 7.37
CA SER A 389 3.79 9.89 6.41
C SER A 389 3.69 11.41 6.46
N TYR A 390 3.89 12.09 5.31
CA TYR A 390 3.67 13.54 5.25
C TYR A 390 2.24 13.92 4.84
N ALA A 391 1.30 12.98 4.99
CA ALA A 391 -0.13 13.26 4.91
C ALA A 391 -0.61 13.96 6.20
N ASN A 392 -0.11 15.19 6.41
CA ASN A 392 -0.42 16.07 7.54
C ASN A 392 -0.11 17.52 7.14
N SER A 393 -0.53 18.50 7.94
CA SER A 393 -0.20 19.91 7.67
C SER A 393 1.31 20.15 7.75
N THR A 394 1.80 21.11 6.97
CA THR A 394 3.21 21.56 7.02
C THR A 394 3.62 22.00 8.43
N GLU A 395 2.73 22.68 9.15
CA GLU A 395 2.94 23.09 10.52
C GLU A 395 3.17 21.89 11.44
N ASN A 396 2.33 20.88 11.38
CA ASN A 396 2.48 19.66 12.19
C ASN A 396 3.73 18.87 11.81
N ILE A 397 4.12 18.84 10.54
CA ILE A 397 5.35 18.19 10.08
C ILE A 397 6.57 18.87 10.74
N LEU A 398 6.66 20.18 10.65
CA LEU A 398 7.77 20.94 11.27
C LEU A 398 7.78 20.79 12.80
N ARG A 399 6.63 20.92 13.45
CA ARG A 399 6.51 20.71 14.91
C ARG A 399 6.94 19.31 15.32
N ALA A 400 6.62 18.29 14.53
CA ALA A 400 7.04 16.92 14.81
C ALA A 400 8.56 16.78 14.76
N VAL A 401 9.22 17.32 13.73
CA VAL A 401 10.68 17.29 13.61
C VAL A 401 11.35 18.07 14.73
N ASP A 402 10.83 19.25 15.07
CA ASP A 402 11.36 20.05 16.21
C ASP A 402 11.26 19.33 17.55
N ARG A 403 10.19 18.56 17.78
CA ARG A 403 10.03 17.75 19.01
C ARG A 403 10.97 16.54 19.04
N ILE A 404 11.32 15.99 17.89
CA ILE A 404 12.26 14.85 17.77
C ILE A 404 13.71 15.32 17.97
N ARG A 405 14.06 16.51 17.51
CA ARG A 405 15.43 17.05 17.52
C ARG A 405 16.20 16.85 18.83
N PRO A 406 15.68 17.20 20.03
CA PRO A 406 16.40 17.03 21.30
C PRO A 406 16.58 15.57 21.73
N LEU A 407 15.96 14.61 21.06
CA LEU A 407 16.00 13.19 21.43
C LEU A 407 17.06 12.39 20.65
N ILE A 408 17.61 12.98 19.59
CA ILE A 408 18.58 12.32 18.68
C ILE A 408 19.84 13.18 18.48
N GLY A 409 20.28 13.88 19.54
CA GLY A 409 21.45 14.76 19.55
C GLY A 409 22.57 14.26 20.46
#